data_18b46892246e203a7bbfbf852ca779f0
#
_entry.id   18b46892246e203a7bbfbf852ca779f0
#
_cell.length_a   1.000
_cell.length_b   1.000
_cell.length_c   1.000
_cell.angle_alpha   90.00
_cell.angle_beta   90.00
_cell.angle_gamma   90.00
#
_symmetry.space_group_name_H-M   'P 1'
#
loop_
_entity.id
_entity.type
_entity.pdbx_description
1 polymer ?
#
loop_
_entity_poly.entity_id
_entity_poly.type
_entity_poly.pdbx_seq_one_letter_code
_entity_poly.pdbx_strand_id
1 'polypeptide(L)'
;MVKVAKKIKWLPSFGLDRELDWLKNMHDWLISKKNRYWGLALPIYECHSCGHFEVIGSKDELQSRAASGWDKFVGNSPHRPWIDEVKIKCPKCGATTSRITDVGNPWLDAGIVSFSTLPPDWFPADFITESFPGQFKNWFYSLIAMGTVLSKTNPFKTVLGYASLLAEDGRPMHKSWGNAIEFNEGADKIGVDVMRWLYVTHQPTDNLLFGYKIADETRRRFHLILWNVYNFFITYANIDNFTPLKTTNYQLSALDEWILARLNQTVSAATKTLDNYDAFQASHAIEEFVSDLSLWYVRRSRDRVGPSAPDNQDKTACLNTLHLALTTLSRLLAPFTPFIAEEIYGNLTGEESVHLSDWPKAKRLTSADAQLVADMKTARKIVEMGLSERKTHNIKVRQPLRRLTVNSLSLSVELTQLIKDELNIKGVDYKPEQKELSVIIDLSLDSDLVAEGGMRELSRQVQEMRKVLNINPTAYISLASPTIPTGILLEEFKRRTLTKEVKSGPELIIESI
;
A
#
# COMPACT_ATOMS: atom_id res chain seq x y z
N MET A 1 -19.62 -30.61 10.67
CA MET A 1 -18.48 -29.87 10.07
C MET A 1 -18.83 -29.34 8.68
N VAL A 2 -19.24 -30.14 7.69
CA VAL A 2 -19.58 -29.67 6.32
C VAL A 2 -20.56 -28.47 6.31
N LYS A 3 -21.65 -28.56 7.09
CA LYS A 3 -22.60 -27.43 7.21
C LYS A 3 -21.97 -26.17 7.85
N VAL A 4 -21.02 -26.36 8.73
CA VAL A 4 -20.25 -25.25 9.39
C VAL A 4 -19.29 -24.60 8.41
N ALA A 5 -18.48 -25.38 7.68
CA ALA A 5 -17.55 -24.90 6.68
C ALA A 5 -18.23 -24.07 5.57
N LYS A 6 -19.44 -24.46 5.16
CA LYS A 6 -20.25 -23.74 4.15
C LYS A 6 -20.80 -22.39 4.63
N LYS A 7 -20.78 -22.08 5.94
CA LYS A 7 -21.16 -20.76 6.46
C LYS A 7 -20.02 -19.74 6.42
N ILE A 8 -18.80 -20.20 6.17
CA ILE A 8 -17.56 -19.38 6.19
C ILE A 8 -17.35 -18.76 4.81
N LYS A 9 -16.99 -17.46 4.78
CA LYS A 9 -16.50 -16.79 3.57
C LYS A 9 -15.02 -17.15 3.38
N TRP A 10 -14.72 -17.90 2.33
CA TRP A 10 -13.36 -18.31 1.97
C TRP A 10 -12.78 -17.33 0.94
N LEU A 11 -11.60 -16.80 1.22
CA LEU A 11 -10.83 -15.94 0.34
C LEU A 11 -9.42 -16.54 0.17
N PRO A 12 -9.09 -17.05 -1.03
CA PRO A 12 -9.92 -17.22 -2.23
C PRO A 12 -10.99 -18.32 -2.08
N SER A 13 -12.01 -18.28 -2.93
CA SER A 13 -13.20 -19.14 -2.82
C SER A 13 -12.91 -20.64 -2.94
N PHE A 14 -11.87 -21.04 -3.66
CA PHE A 14 -11.47 -22.46 -3.79
C PHE A 14 -11.07 -23.08 -2.43
N GLY A 15 -10.81 -22.27 -1.42
CA GLY A 15 -10.54 -22.75 -0.05
C GLY A 15 -11.67 -23.59 0.50
N LEU A 16 -12.93 -23.26 0.20
CA LEU A 16 -14.05 -24.08 0.60
C LEU A 16 -13.98 -25.49 0.00
N ASP A 17 -13.69 -25.61 -1.29
CA ASP A 17 -13.64 -26.92 -1.96
C ASP A 17 -12.51 -27.78 -1.36
N ARG A 18 -11.37 -27.19 -1.05
CA ARG A 18 -10.25 -27.87 -0.38
C ARG A 18 -10.61 -28.36 1.02
N GLU A 19 -11.27 -27.53 1.81
CA GLU A 19 -11.74 -27.93 3.14
C GLU A 19 -12.81 -29.03 3.07
N LEU A 20 -13.77 -28.92 2.14
CA LEU A 20 -14.79 -29.96 1.95
C LEU A 20 -14.18 -31.29 1.49
N ASP A 21 -13.18 -31.28 0.63
CA ASP A 21 -12.45 -32.47 0.23
C ASP A 21 -11.73 -33.10 1.43
N TRP A 22 -11.06 -32.31 2.26
CA TRP A 22 -10.45 -32.79 3.49
C TRP A 22 -11.50 -33.42 4.44
N LEU A 23 -12.59 -32.71 4.71
CA LEU A 23 -13.66 -33.21 5.61
C LEU A 23 -14.33 -34.49 5.11
N LYS A 24 -14.35 -34.73 3.81
CA LYS A 24 -14.87 -35.97 3.22
C LYS A 24 -13.92 -37.14 3.39
N ASN A 25 -12.62 -36.89 3.35
CA ASN A 25 -11.57 -37.92 3.36
C ASN A 25 -10.83 -38.00 4.69
N MET A 26 -11.24 -37.24 5.71
CA MET A 26 -10.60 -37.26 7.03
C MET A 26 -10.77 -38.59 7.74
N HIS A 27 -9.79 -38.92 8.59
CA HIS A 27 -9.82 -40.05 9.51
C HIS A 27 -10.03 -39.58 10.95
N ASP A 28 -10.00 -40.52 11.90
CA ASP A 28 -10.09 -40.25 13.33
C ASP A 28 -9.00 -39.25 13.77
N TRP A 29 -9.41 -38.30 14.59
CA TRP A 29 -8.51 -37.29 15.12
C TRP A 29 -7.96 -37.73 16.49
N LEU A 30 -6.65 -38.01 16.56
CA LEU A 30 -5.99 -38.34 17.81
C LEU A 30 -5.85 -37.08 18.69
N ILE A 31 -6.70 -36.98 19.71
CA ILE A 31 -6.73 -35.83 20.62
C ILE A 31 -5.72 -35.93 21.78
N SER A 32 -5.14 -37.10 22.07
CA SER A 32 -4.17 -37.32 23.14
C SER A 32 -2.76 -37.56 22.61
N LYS A 33 -1.74 -37.18 23.38
CA LYS A 33 -0.31 -37.37 23.08
C LYS A 33 0.45 -37.91 24.28
N LYS A 34 0.70 -39.26 24.28
CA LYS A 34 1.44 -39.95 25.34
C LYS A 34 2.91 -39.52 25.39
N ASN A 35 3.51 -39.24 24.24
CA ASN A 35 4.98 -39.01 24.11
C ASN A 35 5.35 -37.53 24.27
N ARG A 36 4.44 -36.68 24.76
CA ARG A 36 4.73 -35.28 25.00
C ARG A 36 4.55 -34.93 26.47
N TYR A 37 5.46 -34.09 26.96
CA TYR A 37 5.38 -33.54 28.31
C TYR A 37 4.53 -32.28 28.34
N TRP A 38 4.77 -31.34 27.42
CA TRP A 38 4.07 -30.08 27.29
C TRP A 38 2.82 -30.19 26.40
N GLY A 39 1.77 -29.52 26.81
CA GLY A 39 0.46 -29.41 26.18
C GLY A 39 -0.62 -29.31 27.23
N LEU A 40 -1.88 -29.09 26.79
CA LEU A 40 -3.03 -29.09 27.69
C LEU A 40 -3.14 -30.45 28.38
N ALA A 41 -3.00 -30.45 29.71
CA ALA A 41 -3.11 -31.69 30.49
C ALA A 41 -4.57 -32.18 30.45
N LEU A 42 -4.82 -33.35 29.85
CA LEU A 42 -6.18 -33.90 29.74
C LEU A 42 -6.71 -34.22 31.14
N PRO A 43 -7.88 -33.66 31.56
CA PRO A 43 -8.39 -33.80 32.92
C PRO A 43 -9.13 -35.15 33.12
N ILE A 44 -8.50 -36.24 32.70
CA ILE A 44 -9.04 -37.60 32.76
C ILE A 44 -8.38 -38.32 33.93
N TYR A 45 -9.19 -38.79 34.88
CA TYR A 45 -8.75 -39.53 36.04
C TYR A 45 -9.18 -40.98 35.88
N GLU A 46 -8.21 -41.90 35.90
CA GLU A 46 -8.43 -43.31 35.71
C GLU A 46 -8.07 -44.09 36.99
N CYS A 47 -9.04 -44.90 37.46
CA CYS A 47 -8.85 -45.73 38.65
C CYS A 47 -8.22 -47.07 38.29
N HIS A 48 -6.98 -47.26 38.65
CA HIS A 48 -6.29 -48.55 38.42
C HIS A 48 -6.87 -49.72 39.21
N SER A 49 -7.66 -49.49 40.30
CA SER A 49 -8.24 -50.55 41.11
C SER A 49 -9.52 -51.14 40.53
N CYS A 50 -10.34 -50.34 39.82
CA CYS A 50 -11.62 -50.83 39.27
C CYS A 50 -11.88 -50.47 37.81
N GLY A 51 -10.91 -49.85 37.14
CA GLY A 51 -11.03 -49.45 35.72
C GLY A 51 -12.02 -48.30 35.44
N HIS A 52 -12.58 -47.68 36.48
CA HIS A 52 -13.46 -46.56 36.27
C HIS A 52 -12.63 -45.32 35.87
N PHE A 53 -13.11 -44.58 34.87
CA PHE A 53 -12.54 -43.28 34.51
C PHE A 53 -13.62 -42.21 34.53
N GLU A 54 -13.16 -40.97 34.72
CA GLU A 54 -14.01 -39.80 34.68
C GLU A 54 -13.24 -38.60 34.17
N VAL A 55 -13.95 -37.60 33.66
CA VAL A 55 -13.39 -36.35 33.14
C VAL A 55 -13.87 -35.23 34.06
N ILE A 56 -12.89 -34.46 34.58
CA ILE A 56 -13.17 -33.29 35.43
C ILE A 56 -13.40 -32.08 34.51
N GLY A 57 -14.57 -31.47 34.61
CA GLY A 57 -15.02 -30.40 33.68
C GLY A 57 -14.55 -29.02 34.02
N SER A 58 -14.11 -28.76 35.25
CA SER A 58 -13.66 -27.42 35.67
C SER A 58 -12.63 -27.45 36.81
N LYS A 59 -11.98 -26.30 37.05
CA LYS A 59 -11.06 -26.10 38.17
C LYS A 59 -11.80 -26.19 39.49
N ASP A 60 -13.02 -25.65 39.60
CA ASP A 60 -13.84 -25.69 40.81
C ASP A 60 -14.29 -27.11 41.14
N GLU A 61 -14.67 -27.90 40.13
CA GLU A 61 -14.94 -29.31 40.33
C GLU A 61 -13.71 -30.08 40.83
N LEU A 62 -12.54 -29.83 40.23
CA LEU A 62 -11.29 -30.43 40.67
C LEU A 62 -10.97 -30.07 42.12
N GLN A 63 -11.15 -28.78 42.50
CA GLN A 63 -10.96 -28.34 43.85
C GLN A 63 -11.86 -29.07 44.86
N SER A 64 -13.15 -29.15 44.55
CA SER A 64 -14.14 -29.79 45.45
C SER A 64 -13.91 -31.28 45.63
N ARG A 65 -13.23 -31.92 44.65
CA ARG A 65 -12.98 -33.38 44.63
C ARG A 65 -11.53 -33.73 45.00
N ALA A 66 -10.66 -32.75 45.19
CA ALA A 66 -9.25 -32.96 45.54
C ALA A 66 -9.13 -33.67 46.90
N ALA A 67 -8.52 -34.86 46.89
CA ALA A 67 -8.18 -35.59 48.08
C ALA A 67 -6.78 -35.24 48.63
N SER A 68 -5.89 -34.77 47.73
CA SER A 68 -4.56 -34.29 48.07
C SER A 68 -3.95 -33.49 46.91
N GLY A 69 -2.88 -32.72 47.19
CA GLY A 69 -2.06 -32.03 46.19
C GLY A 69 -2.66 -30.72 45.65
N TRP A 70 -3.82 -30.29 46.14
CA TRP A 70 -4.42 -29.02 45.73
C TRP A 70 -3.55 -27.82 46.11
N ASP A 71 -2.92 -27.87 47.29
CA ASP A 71 -2.00 -26.85 47.79
C ASP A 71 -0.80 -26.60 46.87
N LYS A 72 -0.33 -27.64 46.21
CA LYS A 72 0.76 -27.56 45.24
C LYS A 72 0.31 -27.05 43.84
N PHE A 73 -0.96 -27.24 43.53
CA PHE A 73 -1.53 -26.83 42.26
C PHE A 73 -2.06 -25.41 42.26
N VAL A 74 -2.66 -24.97 43.36
CA VAL A 74 -3.30 -23.64 43.45
C VAL A 74 -2.29 -22.53 43.17
N GLY A 75 -2.67 -21.56 42.32
CA GLY A 75 -1.77 -20.49 41.86
C GLY A 75 -0.86 -20.83 40.70
N ASN A 76 -0.80 -22.08 40.28
CA ASN A 76 -0.01 -22.54 39.14
C ASN A 76 -0.90 -22.76 37.89
N SER A 77 -0.23 -22.86 36.73
CA SER A 77 -0.88 -23.17 35.45
C SER A 77 -1.44 -24.60 35.44
N PRO A 78 -2.55 -24.87 34.71
CA PRO A 78 -3.15 -26.22 34.60
C PRO A 78 -2.31 -27.17 33.72
N HIS A 79 -0.99 -26.98 33.68
CA HIS A 79 -0.04 -27.81 32.97
C HIS A 79 0.72 -28.72 33.91
N ARG A 80 1.40 -29.71 33.34
CA ARG A 80 2.36 -30.52 34.06
C ARG A 80 3.55 -29.67 34.51
N PRO A 81 4.18 -29.92 35.67
CA PRO A 81 3.86 -31.01 36.61
C PRO A 81 2.72 -30.70 37.60
N TRP A 82 2.28 -29.44 37.69
CA TRP A 82 1.43 -28.95 38.76
C TRP A 82 0.10 -29.68 38.90
N ILE A 83 -0.62 -29.90 37.76
CA ILE A 83 -1.92 -30.57 37.77
C ILE A 83 -1.78 -32.06 38.11
N ASP A 84 -0.63 -32.66 37.89
CA ASP A 84 -0.39 -34.09 38.19
C ASP A 84 -0.30 -34.36 39.72
N GLU A 85 -0.07 -33.32 40.52
CA GLU A 85 -0.05 -33.42 41.97
C GLU A 85 -1.43 -33.68 42.55
N VAL A 86 -2.51 -33.20 41.89
CA VAL A 86 -3.88 -33.32 42.42
C VAL A 86 -4.38 -34.74 42.24
N LYS A 87 -4.80 -35.38 43.33
CA LYS A 87 -5.41 -36.70 43.41
C LYS A 87 -6.87 -36.57 43.83
N ILE A 88 -7.73 -37.42 43.30
CA ILE A 88 -9.14 -37.47 43.67
C ILE A 88 -9.51 -38.84 44.21
N LYS A 89 -10.68 -38.97 44.82
CA LYS A 89 -11.25 -40.30 45.17
C LYS A 89 -12.11 -40.83 44.06
N CYS A 90 -11.91 -42.09 43.69
CA CYS A 90 -12.77 -42.79 42.73
C CYS A 90 -14.19 -42.87 43.32
N PRO A 91 -15.20 -42.37 42.59
CA PRO A 91 -16.59 -42.42 43.08
C PRO A 91 -17.13 -43.84 43.16
N LYS A 92 -16.51 -44.82 42.49
CA LYS A 92 -16.99 -46.20 42.40
C LYS A 92 -16.40 -47.09 43.52
N CYS A 93 -15.12 -46.95 43.85
CA CYS A 93 -14.47 -47.84 44.80
C CYS A 93 -13.71 -47.08 45.95
N GLY A 94 -13.69 -45.76 45.97
CA GLY A 94 -13.03 -44.95 47.00
C GLY A 94 -11.50 -44.90 46.91
N ALA A 95 -10.89 -45.65 46.01
CA ALA A 95 -9.43 -45.62 45.84
C ALA A 95 -8.94 -44.23 45.39
N THR A 96 -7.73 -43.84 45.78
CA THR A 96 -7.10 -42.60 45.32
C THR A 96 -6.66 -42.75 43.86
N THR A 97 -7.04 -41.77 43.04
CA THR A 97 -6.87 -41.78 41.57
C THR A 97 -6.02 -40.61 41.13
N SER A 98 -5.17 -40.84 40.19
CA SER A 98 -4.35 -39.81 39.52
C SER A 98 -4.89 -39.54 38.11
N ARG A 99 -4.61 -38.34 37.60
CA ARG A 99 -4.82 -38.02 36.21
C ARG A 99 -3.93 -38.89 35.32
N ILE A 100 -4.42 -39.25 34.12
CA ILE A 100 -3.55 -39.87 33.08
C ILE A 100 -2.40 -38.91 32.72
N THR A 101 -1.28 -39.44 32.29
CA THR A 101 -0.10 -38.60 31.94
C THR A 101 -0.20 -37.92 30.58
N ASP A 102 -1.19 -38.29 29.79
CA ASP A 102 -1.40 -37.75 28.44
C ASP A 102 -1.69 -36.26 28.47
N VAL A 103 -1.20 -35.58 27.43
CA VAL A 103 -1.54 -34.18 27.13
C VAL A 103 -2.34 -34.10 25.82
N GLY A 104 -3.09 -33.04 25.64
CA GLY A 104 -3.86 -32.79 24.43
C GLY A 104 -3.00 -32.59 23.21
N ASN A 105 -3.57 -32.87 22.04
CA ASN A 105 -2.99 -32.48 20.77
C ASN A 105 -2.95 -30.94 20.71
N PRO A 106 -1.83 -30.29 20.30
CA PRO A 106 -1.74 -28.83 20.17
C PRO A 106 -2.85 -28.21 19.32
N TRP A 107 -3.36 -28.95 18.34
CA TRP A 107 -4.49 -28.49 17.53
C TRP A 107 -5.83 -28.48 18.27
N LEU A 108 -5.93 -29.17 19.41
CA LEU A 108 -7.09 -29.03 20.28
C LEU A 108 -7.14 -27.64 20.90
N ASP A 109 -6.00 -27.16 21.44
CA ASP A 109 -5.87 -25.82 21.99
C ASP A 109 -6.11 -24.75 20.92
N ALA A 110 -5.48 -24.90 19.76
CA ALA A 110 -5.66 -24.01 18.63
C ALA A 110 -7.11 -24.01 18.11
N GLY A 111 -7.82 -25.15 18.21
CA GLY A 111 -9.22 -25.30 17.78
C GLY A 111 -10.23 -24.61 18.69
N ILE A 112 -9.88 -24.35 19.97
CA ILE A 112 -10.76 -23.66 20.94
C ILE A 112 -10.44 -22.18 21.13
N VAL A 113 -9.46 -21.64 20.40
CA VAL A 113 -9.01 -20.25 20.61
C VAL A 113 -10.13 -19.23 20.54
N SER A 114 -11.08 -19.39 19.63
CA SER A 114 -12.25 -18.49 19.50
C SER A 114 -13.20 -18.55 20.71
N PHE A 115 -13.11 -19.58 21.55
CA PHE A 115 -13.91 -19.74 22.75
C PHE A 115 -13.17 -19.39 24.03
N SER A 116 -11.83 -19.48 24.03
CA SER A 116 -11.02 -19.34 25.23
C SER A 116 -10.37 -17.98 25.39
N THR A 117 -10.20 -17.21 24.30
CA THR A 117 -9.44 -15.95 24.30
C THR A 117 -10.28 -14.72 24.01
N LEU A 118 -11.49 -14.89 23.45
CA LEU A 118 -12.38 -13.79 23.11
C LEU A 118 -13.52 -13.66 24.11
N PRO A 119 -14.00 -12.44 24.39
CA PRO A 119 -15.27 -12.25 25.07
C PRO A 119 -16.41 -12.98 24.32
N PRO A 120 -17.41 -13.54 25.03
CA PRO A 120 -18.48 -14.30 24.40
C PRO A 120 -19.26 -13.58 23.29
N ASP A 121 -19.38 -12.27 23.38
CA ASP A 121 -20.04 -11.39 22.41
C ASP A 121 -19.20 -11.17 21.13
N TRP A 122 -17.92 -11.51 21.15
CA TRP A 122 -17.04 -11.47 19.98
C TRP A 122 -17.02 -12.77 19.18
N PHE A 123 -17.70 -13.79 19.67
CA PHE A 123 -17.81 -15.06 18.94
C PHE A 123 -19.01 -15.03 17.96
N PRO A 124 -18.86 -15.51 16.71
CA PRO A 124 -17.62 -16.01 16.09
C PRO A 124 -16.65 -14.89 15.70
N ALA A 125 -15.38 -15.21 15.59
CA ALA A 125 -14.37 -14.25 15.12
C ALA A 125 -14.74 -13.70 13.73
N ASP A 126 -14.53 -12.40 13.49
CA ASP A 126 -14.89 -11.79 12.20
C ASP A 126 -13.98 -12.25 11.07
N PHE A 127 -12.69 -12.39 11.37
CA PHE A 127 -11.65 -12.65 10.38
C PHE A 127 -10.51 -13.48 10.96
N ILE A 128 -10.02 -14.45 10.18
CA ILE A 128 -8.75 -15.14 10.41
C ILE A 128 -7.93 -15.19 9.13
N THR A 129 -6.62 -15.35 9.26
CA THR A 129 -5.71 -15.50 8.11
C THR A 129 -4.62 -16.50 8.42
N GLU A 130 -4.31 -17.35 7.44
CA GLU A 130 -3.24 -18.34 7.56
C GLU A 130 -2.88 -18.91 6.18
N SER A 131 -1.73 -19.58 6.10
CA SER A 131 -1.26 -20.20 4.86
C SER A 131 -2.15 -21.37 4.43
N PHE A 132 -2.70 -21.30 3.22
CA PHE A 132 -3.55 -22.37 2.69
C PHE A 132 -2.83 -23.73 2.50
N PRO A 133 -1.58 -23.79 2.01
CA PRO A 133 -0.97 -25.09 1.73
C PRO A 133 -0.98 -26.12 2.86
N GLY A 134 -1.05 -25.71 4.11
CA GLY A 134 -0.96 -26.64 5.25
C GLY A 134 -2.17 -26.70 6.18
N GLN A 135 -3.05 -25.71 6.18
CA GLN A 135 -3.95 -25.46 7.30
C GLN A 135 -5.33 -26.12 7.17
N PHE A 136 -5.71 -26.63 6.00
CA PHE A 136 -6.94 -27.43 5.83
C PHE A 136 -6.96 -28.68 6.71
N LYS A 137 -5.77 -29.31 6.93
CA LYS A 137 -5.60 -30.48 7.79
C LYS A 137 -5.32 -30.16 9.25
N ASN A 138 -5.02 -28.92 9.55
CA ASN A 138 -4.52 -28.49 10.86
C ASN A 138 -5.48 -27.48 11.50
N TRP A 139 -5.20 -26.20 11.40
CA TRP A 139 -5.90 -25.18 12.16
C TRP A 139 -7.35 -24.97 11.72
N PHE A 140 -7.62 -24.90 10.41
CA PHE A 140 -9.00 -24.73 9.93
C PHE A 140 -9.87 -25.92 10.32
N TYR A 141 -9.35 -27.14 10.12
CA TYR A 141 -10.01 -28.36 10.56
C TYR A 141 -10.31 -28.35 12.06
N SER A 142 -9.33 -28.04 12.90
CA SER A 142 -9.51 -28.06 14.35
C SER A 142 -10.51 -27.01 14.83
N LEU A 143 -10.48 -25.80 14.26
CA LEU A 143 -11.46 -24.74 14.54
C LEU A 143 -12.88 -25.18 14.15
N ILE A 144 -13.05 -25.75 12.94
CA ILE A 144 -14.35 -26.22 12.45
C ILE A 144 -14.85 -27.41 13.28
N ALA A 145 -13.96 -28.33 13.68
CA ALA A 145 -14.32 -29.47 14.53
C ALA A 145 -14.80 -28.98 15.90
N MET A 146 -14.05 -28.10 16.56
CA MET A 146 -14.40 -27.57 17.88
C MET A 146 -15.64 -26.66 17.82
N GLY A 147 -15.76 -25.80 16.80
CA GLY A 147 -16.98 -25.02 16.57
C GLY A 147 -18.21 -25.86 16.36
N THR A 148 -18.05 -27.00 15.66
CA THR A 148 -19.16 -27.97 15.48
C THR A 148 -19.57 -28.65 16.79
N VAL A 149 -18.59 -29.07 17.60
CA VAL A 149 -18.84 -29.80 18.85
C VAL A 149 -19.42 -28.87 19.93
N LEU A 150 -18.81 -27.70 20.11
CA LEU A 150 -19.12 -26.78 21.22
C LEU A 150 -20.36 -25.91 20.96
N SER A 151 -20.51 -25.39 19.72
CA SER A 151 -21.55 -24.40 19.41
C SER A 151 -22.45 -24.72 18.22
N LYS A 152 -22.16 -25.79 17.46
CA LYS A 152 -22.87 -26.17 16.22
C LYS A 152 -22.90 -25.06 15.16
N THR A 153 -21.95 -24.13 15.22
CA THR A 153 -21.80 -23.01 14.27
C THR A 153 -20.35 -22.78 13.86
N ASN A 154 -20.13 -21.87 12.92
CA ASN A 154 -18.80 -21.51 12.46
C ASN A 154 -18.03 -20.72 13.53
N PRO A 155 -16.76 -21.07 13.81
CA PRO A 155 -15.94 -20.36 14.80
C PRO A 155 -15.39 -19.02 14.29
N PHE A 156 -15.44 -18.77 12.99
CA PHE A 156 -15.07 -17.52 12.33
C PHE A 156 -15.95 -17.27 11.10
N LYS A 157 -16.08 -16.00 10.71
CA LYS A 157 -16.94 -15.58 9.58
C LYS A 157 -16.19 -15.62 8.26
N THR A 158 -14.94 -15.12 8.24
CA THR A 158 -14.13 -15.00 7.02
C THR A 158 -12.73 -15.54 7.27
N VAL A 159 -12.16 -16.22 6.27
CA VAL A 159 -10.76 -16.62 6.24
C VAL A 159 -10.08 -16.11 4.97
N LEU A 160 -8.92 -15.46 5.12
CA LEU A 160 -8.01 -15.13 4.02
C LEU A 160 -6.86 -16.12 4.04
N GLY A 161 -6.74 -16.90 2.98
CA GLY A 161 -5.61 -17.79 2.78
C GLY A 161 -4.57 -17.19 1.87
N TYR A 162 -3.30 -17.41 2.20
CA TYR A 162 -2.17 -16.98 1.38
C TYR A 162 -1.26 -18.15 1.03
N ALA A 163 -0.49 -18.00 -0.06
CA ALA A 163 0.46 -18.98 -0.53
C ALA A 163 1.82 -18.85 0.19
N SER A 164 2.85 -19.51 -0.31
CA SER A 164 4.16 -19.58 0.35
C SER A 164 5.07 -18.42 -0.03
N LEU A 165 5.93 -18.04 0.92
CA LEU A 165 7.06 -17.14 0.67
C LEU A 165 8.25 -17.98 0.17
N LEU A 166 8.83 -17.59 -0.98
CA LEU A 166 9.97 -18.23 -1.60
C LEU A 166 11.15 -17.26 -1.69
N ALA A 167 12.35 -17.79 -1.78
CA ALA A 167 13.54 -17.00 -2.10
C ALA A 167 13.44 -16.38 -3.51
N GLU A 168 14.29 -15.41 -3.84
CA GLU A 168 14.31 -14.74 -5.16
C GLU A 168 14.45 -15.69 -6.35
N ASP A 169 15.10 -16.84 -6.13
CA ASP A 169 15.30 -17.89 -7.14
C ASP A 169 14.13 -18.89 -7.23
N GLY A 170 13.05 -18.66 -6.52
CA GLY A 170 11.85 -19.49 -6.50
C GLY A 170 11.95 -20.75 -5.63
N ARG A 171 13.06 -20.98 -4.94
CA ARG A 171 13.21 -22.11 -4.02
C ARG A 171 12.64 -21.78 -2.63
N PRO A 172 12.19 -22.79 -1.86
CA PRO A 172 11.86 -22.61 -0.46
C PRO A 172 13.04 -22.03 0.34
N MET A 173 12.76 -21.18 1.32
CA MET A 173 13.77 -20.64 2.22
C MET A 173 14.10 -21.63 3.31
N HIS A 174 15.38 -21.99 3.43
CA HIS A 174 15.90 -22.82 4.51
C HIS A 174 17.19 -22.23 5.09
N LYS A 175 17.28 -22.14 6.42
CA LYS A 175 18.51 -21.65 7.09
C LYS A 175 19.74 -22.46 6.69
N SER A 176 19.60 -23.79 6.58
CA SER A 176 20.70 -24.69 6.18
C SER A 176 21.17 -24.50 4.73
N TRP A 177 20.40 -23.88 3.87
CA TRP A 177 20.76 -23.58 2.48
C TRP A 177 21.37 -22.19 2.30
N GLY A 178 21.36 -21.36 3.37
CA GLY A 178 21.89 -20.01 3.32
C GLY A 178 21.04 -19.03 2.50
N ASN A 179 19.82 -19.40 2.11
CA ASN A 179 18.92 -18.57 1.31
C ASN A 179 17.74 -17.97 2.11
N ALA A 180 17.73 -18.17 3.44
CA ALA A 180 16.78 -17.55 4.34
C ALA A 180 17.30 -16.20 4.81
N ILE A 181 16.48 -15.15 4.68
CA ILE A 181 16.76 -13.82 5.21
C ILE A 181 16.25 -13.78 6.64
N GLU A 182 17.11 -13.44 7.59
CA GLU A 182 16.73 -13.22 8.98
C GLU A 182 15.93 -11.92 9.08
N PHE A 183 14.90 -11.88 9.98
CA PHE A 183 13.95 -10.77 10.01
C PHE A 183 14.62 -9.42 10.31
N ASN A 184 15.47 -9.34 11.34
CA ASN A 184 16.10 -8.07 11.72
C ASN A 184 17.07 -7.59 10.64
N GLU A 185 17.84 -8.50 10.04
CA GLU A 185 18.69 -8.17 8.90
C GLU A 185 17.88 -7.66 7.71
N GLY A 186 16.75 -8.31 7.40
CA GLY A 186 15.82 -7.86 6.37
C GLY A 186 15.22 -6.50 6.68
N ALA A 187 14.78 -6.29 7.93
CA ALA A 187 14.20 -5.03 8.38
C ALA A 187 15.19 -3.86 8.26
N ASP A 188 16.45 -4.07 8.63
CA ASP A 188 17.50 -3.03 8.56
C ASP A 188 17.89 -2.70 7.10
N LYS A 189 18.04 -3.72 6.24
CA LYS A 189 18.53 -3.53 4.87
C LYS A 189 17.42 -3.15 3.88
N ILE A 190 16.25 -3.74 4.02
CA ILE A 190 15.11 -3.53 3.14
C ILE A 190 14.24 -2.37 3.63
N GLY A 191 14.01 -2.30 4.93
CA GLY A 191 13.02 -1.44 5.56
C GLY A 191 11.66 -2.12 5.68
N VAL A 192 11.08 -2.03 6.88
CA VAL A 192 9.81 -2.73 7.21
C VAL A 192 8.66 -2.27 6.32
N ASP A 193 8.55 -0.98 6.02
CA ASP A 193 7.49 -0.46 5.14
C ASP A 193 7.59 -1.02 3.71
N VAL A 194 8.80 -1.19 3.19
CA VAL A 194 9.02 -1.81 1.88
C VAL A 194 8.60 -3.29 1.88
N MET A 195 8.94 -4.02 2.96
CA MET A 195 8.51 -5.41 3.13
C MET A 195 6.99 -5.51 3.18
N ARG A 196 6.33 -4.67 3.98
CA ARG A 196 4.87 -4.62 4.10
C ARG A 196 4.20 -4.31 2.76
N TRP A 197 4.73 -3.30 2.03
CA TRP A 197 4.21 -2.92 0.72
C TRP A 197 4.36 -4.06 -0.30
N LEU A 198 5.50 -4.75 -0.29
CA LEU A 198 5.72 -5.93 -1.13
C LEU A 198 4.68 -7.01 -0.88
N TYR A 199 4.36 -7.30 0.40
CA TYR A 199 3.35 -8.30 0.76
C TYR A 199 1.93 -7.91 0.30
N VAL A 200 1.51 -6.68 0.54
CA VAL A 200 0.14 -6.27 0.23
C VAL A 200 -0.12 -6.01 -1.25
N THR A 201 0.93 -5.70 -2.03
CA THR A 201 0.84 -5.54 -3.49
C THR A 201 1.00 -6.85 -4.26
N HIS A 202 1.13 -7.98 -3.56
CA HIS A 202 1.18 -9.30 -4.16
C HIS A 202 -0.16 -10.01 -4.02
N GLN A 203 -0.54 -10.79 -5.07
CA GLN A 203 -1.77 -11.59 -5.05
C GLN A 203 -1.63 -12.71 -4.01
N PRO A 204 -2.48 -12.78 -2.97
CA PRO A 204 -2.32 -13.76 -1.89
C PRO A 204 -2.34 -15.23 -2.35
N THR A 205 -2.99 -15.54 -3.49
CA THR A 205 -3.07 -16.89 -4.05
C THR A 205 -1.77 -17.42 -4.63
N ASP A 206 -0.81 -16.53 -4.91
CA ASP A 206 0.43 -16.85 -5.61
C ASP A 206 1.61 -16.84 -4.66
N ASN A 207 2.61 -17.70 -4.92
CA ASN A 207 3.82 -17.68 -4.13
C ASN A 207 4.58 -16.36 -4.31
N LEU A 208 4.90 -15.71 -3.20
CA LEU A 208 5.65 -14.45 -3.21
C LEU A 208 7.16 -14.74 -3.22
N LEU A 209 7.84 -14.21 -4.24
CA LEU A 209 9.31 -14.18 -4.25
C LEU A 209 9.81 -13.03 -3.35
N PHE A 210 10.72 -13.34 -2.45
CA PHE A 210 11.23 -12.40 -1.47
C PHE A 210 12.76 -12.37 -1.48
N GLY A 211 13.33 -11.16 -1.53
CA GLY A 211 14.75 -10.92 -1.48
C GLY A 211 15.11 -9.46 -1.69
N TYR A 212 16.38 -9.14 -1.64
CA TYR A 212 16.88 -7.77 -1.65
C TYR A 212 16.62 -7.04 -2.97
N LYS A 213 16.76 -7.73 -4.11
CA LYS A 213 16.54 -7.13 -5.43
C LYS A 213 15.06 -6.80 -5.66
N ILE A 214 14.16 -7.74 -5.35
CA ILE A 214 12.71 -7.55 -5.49
C ILE A 214 12.23 -6.43 -4.56
N ALA A 215 12.75 -6.40 -3.34
CA ALA A 215 12.44 -5.34 -2.39
C ALA A 215 12.94 -3.97 -2.87
N ASP A 216 14.12 -3.88 -3.48
CA ASP A 216 14.65 -2.64 -4.04
C ASP A 216 13.82 -2.15 -5.24
N GLU A 217 13.34 -3.05 -6.10
CA GLU A 217 12.40 -2.73 -7.18
C GLU A 217 11.07 -2.17 -6.62
N THR A 218 10.55 -2.78 -5.55
CA THR A 218 9.34 -2.29 -4.84
C THR A 218 9.57 -0.91 -4.22
N ARG A 219 10.72 -0.68 -3.58
CA ARG A 219 11.10 0.63 -3.04
C ARG A 219 11.11 1.71 -4.11
N ARG A 220 11.73 1.43 -5.27
CA ARG A 220 11.82 2.39 -6.39
C ARG A 220 10.45 2.69 -6.99
N ARG A 221 9.62 1.67 -7.14
CA ARG A 221 8.30 1.78 -7.77
C ARG A 221 7.32 2.61 -6.94
N PHE A 222 7.40 2.56 -5.61
CA PHE A 222 6.43 3.21 -4.73
C PHE A 222 7.07 4.22 -3.75
N HIS A 223 7.92 3.76 -2.82
CA HIS A 223 8.40 4.59 -1.72
C HIS A 223 9.22 5.80 -2.18
N LEU A 224 10.11 5.62 -3.18
CA LEU A 224 10.88 6.73 -3.71
C LEU A 224 10.01 7.73 -4.48
N ILE A 225 8.97 7.26 -5.15
CA ILE A 225 8.03 8.15 -5.84
C ILE A 225 7.25 8.98 -4.82
N LEU A 226 6.69 8.34 -3.79
CA LEU A 226 5.98 9.00 -2.70
C LEU A 226 6.88 10.03 -2.00
N TRP A 227 8.10 9.62 -1.64
CA TRP A 227 9.07 10.50 -0.99
C TRP A 227 9.44 11.70 -1.84
N ASN A 228 9.61 11.53 -3.14
CA ASN A 228 9.87 12.64 -4.06
C ASN A 228 8.70 13.64 -4.15
N VAL A 229 7.46 13.16 -4.11
CA VAL A 229 6.27 14.03 -4.05
C VAL A 229 6.24 14.82 -2.74
N TYR A 230 6.46 14.14 -1.63
CA TYR A 230 6.54 14.78 -0.31
C TYR A 230 7.67 15.81 -0.24
N ASN A 231 8.87 15.45 -0.66
CA ASN A 231 10.03 16.35 -0.68
C ASN A 231 9.81 17.58 -1.58
N PHE A 232 9.16 17.38 -2.74
CA PHE A 232 8.76 18.49 -3.59
C PHE A 232 7.84 19.47 -2.84
N PHE A 233 6.81 18.95 -2.18
CA PHE A 233 5.88 19.79 -1.41
C PHE A 233 6.62 20.55 -0.30
N ILE A 234 7.38 19.87 0.55
CA ILE A 234 8.08 20.48 1.68
C ILE A 234 9.09 21.54 1.21
N THR A 235 9.82 21.28 0.11
CA THR A 235 10.78 22.23 -0.43
C THR A 235 10.12 23.57 -0.77
N TYR A 236 9.02 23.56 -1.51
CA TYR A 236 8.35 24.79 -1.92
C TYR A 236 7.48 25.41 -0.82
N ALA A 237 6.88 24.57 0.04
CA ALA A 237 6.15 25.04 1.22
C ALA A 237 7.07 25.83 2.17
N ASN A 238 8.30 25.35 2.39
CA ASN A 238 9.28 26.04 3.23
C ASN A 238 9.79 27.34 2.59
N ILE A 239 10.05 27.36 1.27
CA ILE A 239 10.48 28.58 0.55
C ILE A 239 9.43 29.69 0.70
N ASP A 240 8.14 29.35 0.62
CA ASP A 240 7.03 30.30 0.67
C ASP A 240 6.46 30.51 2.09
N ASN A 241 7.04 29.88 3.15
CA ASN A 241 6.50 29.88 4.51
C ASN A 241 5.01 29.49 4.54
N PHE A 242 4.66 28.46 3.77
CA PHE A 242 3.28 28.04 3.54
C PHE A 242 2.60 27.59 4.83
N THR A 243 1.38 28.07 5.03
CA THR A 243 0.46 27.60 6.08
C THR A 243 -0.82 27.11 5.42
N PRO A 244 -1.28 25.88 5.71
CA PRO A 244 -2.50 25.35 5.12
C PRO A 244 -3.72 26.20 5.43
N LEU A 245 -4.52 26.51 4.44
CA LEU A 245 -5.76 27.24 4.60
C LEU A 245 -6.85 26.33 5.19
N LYS A 246 -7.57 26.82 6.19
CA LYS A 246 -8.73 26.12 6.77
C LYS A 246 -9.99 26.17 5.87
N THR A 247 -9.98 27.02 4.86
CA THR A 247 -11.11 27.25 3.95
C THR A 247 -10.71 26.96 2.51
N THR A 248 -11.65 26.50 1.69
CA THR A 248 -11.47 26.21 0.26
C THR A 248 -11.77 27.40 -0.63
N ASN A 249 -11.61 28.64 -0.15
CA ASN A 249 -11.91 29.86 -0.88
C ASN A 249 -10.81 30.27 -1.89
N TYR A 250 -10.21 29.30 -2.56
CA TYR A 250 -9.28 29.53 -3.65
C TYR A 250 -9.78 28.81 -4.91
N GLN A 251 -9.52 29.42 -6.05
CA GLN A 251 -9.93 28.86 -7.34
C GLN A 251 -9.01 27.70 -7.70
N LEU A 252 -9.59 26.53 -7.89
CA LEU A 252 -8.88 25.34 -8.35
C LEU A 252 -8.71 25.38 -9.87
N SER A 253 -7.57 24.96 -10.37
CA SER A 253 -7.38 24.63 -11.78
C SER A 253 -8.01 23.26 -12.09
N ALA A 254 -8.27 22.98 -13.37
CA ALA A 254 -8.75 21.65 -13.79
C ALA A 254 -7.81 20.51 -13.35
N LEU A 255 -6.51 20.79 -13.22
CA LEU A 255 -5.53 19.82 -12.73
C LEU A 255 -5.68 19.56 -11.22
N ASP A 256 -5.99 20.59 -10.41
CA ASP A 256 -6.27 20.44 -8.98
C ASP A 256 -7.59 19.68 -8.75
N GLU A 257 -8.64 20.04 -9.48
CA GLU A 257 -9.94 19.34 -9.42
C GLU A 257 -9.79 17.87 -9.81
N TRP A 258 -9.04 17.59 -10.87
CA TRP A 258 -8.77 16.23 -11.31
C TRP A 258 -8.06 15.38 -10.24
N ILE A 259 -6.96 15.87 -9.64
CA ILE A 259 -6.21 15.07 -8.67
C ILE A 259 -7.03 14.86 -7.37
N LEU A 260 -7.86 15.83 -6.98
CA LEU A 260 -8.78 15.69 -5.86
C LEU A 260 -9.91 14.69 -6.15
N ALA A 261 -10.45 14.68 -7.38
CA ALA A 261 -11.41 13.66 -7.82
C ALA A 261 -10.77 12.26 -7.82
N ARG A 262 -9.53 12.11 -8.30
CA ARG A 262 -8.76 10.87 -8.24
C ARG A 262 -8.52 10.42 -6.79
N LEU A 263 -8.18 11.35 -5.89
CA LEU A 263 -8.04 11.06 -4.46
C LEU A 263 -9.34 10.48 -3.88
N ASN A 264 -10.47 11.10 -4.16
CA ASN A 264 -11.78 10.61 -3.71
C ASN A 264 -12.10 9.21 -4.27
N GLN A 265 -11.79 8.95 -5.54
CA GLN A 265 -11.92 7.60 -6.12
C GLN A 265 -11.04 6.59 -5.39
N THR A 266 -9.80 6.95 -5.08
CA THR A 266 -8.86 6.09 -4.36
C THR A 266 -9.33 5.79 -2.95
N VAL A 267 -9.79 6.80 -2.20
CA VAL A 267 -10.39 6.61 -0.86
C VAL A 267 -11.58 5.65 -0.93
N SER A 268 -12.48 5.86 -1.89
CA SER A 268 -13.65 4.99 -2.07
C SER A 268 -13.27 3.55 -2.43
N ALA A 269 -12.33 3.39 -3.37
CA ALA A 269 -11.86 2.08 -3.80
C ALA A 269 -11.14 1.33 -2.66
N ALA A 270 -10.20 1.99 -1.98
CA ALA A 270 -9.48 1.40 -0.86
C ALA A 270 -10.42 1.01 0.28
N THR A 271 -11.38 1.86 0.65
CA THR A 271 -12.38 1.54 1.67
C THR A 271 -13.17 0.30 1.29
N LYS A 272 -13.76 0.29 0.08
CA LYS A 272 -14.58 -0.83 -0.39
C LYS A 272 -13.82 -2.16 -0.46
N THR A 273 -12.57 -2.12 -0.89
CA THR A 273 -11.77 -3.33 -1.03
C THR A 273 -11.29 -3.84 0.33
N LEU A 274 -10.87 -2.95 1.25
CA LEU A 274 -10.50 -3.32 2.61
C LEU A 274 -11.67 -3.86 3.43
N ASP A 275 -12.89 -3.32 3.27
CA ASP A 275 -14.12 -3.87 3.87
C ASP A 275 -14.39 -5.33 3.41
N ASN A 276 -13.80 -5.73 2.29
CA ASN A 276 -13.84 -7.09 1.77
C ASN A 276 -12.57 -7.90 2.04
N TYR A 277 -11.64 -7.37 2.83
CA TYR A 277 -10.32 -7.96 3.15
C TYR A 277 -9.40 -8.10 1.92
N ASP A 278 -9.55 -7.21 0.93
CA ASP A 278 -8.75 -7.20 -0.29
C ASP A 278 -7.71 -6.08 -0.25
N ALA A 279 -6.63 -6.32 0.48
CA ALA A 279 -5.52 -5.38 0.59
C ALA A 279 -4.75 -5.25 -0.74
N PHE A 280 -4.77 -6.27 -1.59
CA PHE A 280 -4.14 -6.26 -2.90
C PHE A 280 -4.75 -5.18 -3.80
N GLN A 281 -6.06 -5.18 -3.97
CA GLN A 281 -6.74 -4.16 -4.79
C GLN A 281 -6.65 -2.76 -4.15
N ALA A 282 -6.71 -2.67 -2.82
CA ALA A 282 -6.56 -1.41 -2.12
C ALA A 282 -5.18 -0.78 -2.36
N SER A 283 -4.11 -1.57 -2.23
CA SER A 283 -2.74 -1.10 -2.44
C SER A 283 -2.48 -0.67 -3.89
N HIS A 284 -3.04 -1.38 -4.88
CA HIS A 284 -2.94 -1.00 -6.28
C HIS A 284 -3.65 0.32 -6.59
N ALA A 285 -4.85 0.54 -6.03
CA ALA A 285 -5.55 1.82 -6.18
C ALA A 285 -4.74 2.99 -5.60
N ILE A 286 -4.06 2.77 -4.46
CA ILE A 286 -3.17 3.76 -3.85
C ILE A 286 -1.91 3.99 -4.71
N GLU A 287 -1.29 2.93 -5.23
CA GLU A 287 -0.10 3.02 -6.09
C GLU A 287 -0.39 3.79 -7.38
N GLU A 288 -1.53 3.53 -8.01
CA GLU A 288 -2.00 4.30 -9.17
C GLU A 288 -2.17 5.79 -8.85
N PHE A 289 -2.77 6.11 -7.70
CA PHE A 289 -2.92 7.50 -7.28
C PHE A 289 -1.57 8.19 -7.04
N VAL A 290 -0.62 7.53 -6.38
CA VAL A 290 0.74 8.08 -6.17
C VAL A 290 1.45 8.30 -7.50
N SER A 291 1.26 7.42 -8.48
CA SER A 291 1.76 7.59 -9.84
C SER A 291 1.13 8.80 -10.53
N ASP A 292 -0.20 8.96 -10.46
CA ASP A 292 -0.92 10.11 -11.00
C ASP A 292 -0.45 11.43 -10.35
N LEU A 293 -0.30 11.42 -9.03
CA LEU A 293 0.17 12.57 -8.25
C LEU A 293 1.59 12.98 -8.65
N SER A 294 2.51 12.02 -8.82
CA SER A 294 3.90 12.28 -9.16
C SER A 294 4.08 12.65 -10.64
N LEU A 295 3.62 11.77 -11.54
CA LEU A 295 3.95 11.85 -12.98
C LEU A 295 3.12 12.90 -13.72
N TRP A 296 1.95 13.26 -13.18
CA TRP A 296 1.08 14.25 -13.81
C TRP A 296 0.93 15.50 -12.95
N TYR A 297 0.42 15.41 -11.74
CA TYR A 297 0.13 16.58 -10.94
C TYR A 297 1.40 17.35 -10.55
N VAL A 298 2.34 16.72 -9.85
CA VAL A 298 3.58 17.38 -9.39
C VAL A 298 4.43 17.85 -10.56
N ARG A 299 4.59 17.00 -11.58
CA ARG A 299 5.39 17.36 -12.76
C ARG A 299 4.85 18.61 -13.46
N ARG A 300 3.52 18.74 -13.59
CA ARG A 300 2.86 19.90 -14.22
C ARG A 300 2.77 21.11 -13.30
N SER A 301 2.84 20.91 -12.01
CA SER A 301 2.76 22.00 -11.02
C SER A 301 4.09 22.67 -10.72
N ARG A 302 5.20 22.23 -11.30
CA ARG A 302 6.54 22.81 -11.03
C ARG A 302 6.61 24.29 -11.32
N ASP A 303 6.06 24.73 -12.46
CA ASP A 303 6.06 26.14 -12.86
C ASP A 303 5.07 26.98 -12.04
N ARG A 304 4.10 26.35 -11.35
CA ARG A 304 3.10 26.99 -10.49
C ARG A 304 3.66 27.35 -9.10
N VAL A 305 4.57 26.56 -8.57
CA VAL A 305 5.12 26.71 -7.21
C VAL A 305 6.58 27.10 -7.17
N GLY A 306 7.27 27.13 -8.32
CA GLY A 306 8.66 27.49 -8.41
C GLY A 306 8.93 28.96 -8.05
N PRO A 307 10.21 29.34 -7.80
CA PRO A 307 10.59 30.71 -7.45
C PRO A 307 10.22 31.76 -8.51
N SER A 308 10.02 31.32 -9.76
CA SER A 308 9.60 32.17 -10.89
C SER A 308 8.09 32.14 -11.16
N ALA A 309 7.30 31.53 -10.27
CA ALA A 309 5.84 31.46 -10.44
C ALA A 309 5.22 32.85 -10.36
N PRO A 310 4.43 33.27 -11.36
CA PRO A 310 3.94 34.66 -11.46
C PRO A 310 2.73 34.95 -10.56
N ASP A 311 1.96 33.92 -10.20
CA ASP A 311 0.67 34.10 -9.50
C ASP A 311 0.69 33.44 -8.13
N ASN A 312 0.33 34.22 -7.12
CA ASN A 312 0.24 33.73 -5.74
C ASN A 312 -1.04 32.92 -5.47
N GLN A 313 -2.17 33.18 -6.17
CA GLN A 313 -3.42 32.45 -5.95
C GLN A 313 -3.31 31.02 -6.51
N ASP A 314 -2.77 30.84 -7.70
CA ASP A 314 -2.56 29.54 -8.31
C ASP A 314 -1.52 28.71 -7.52
N LYS A 315 -0.42 29.35 -7.05
CA LYS A 315 0.54 28.73 -6.15
C LYS A 315 -0.13 28.27 -4.85
N THR A 316 -0.94 29.12 -4.24
CA THR A 316 -1.68 28.81 -3.02
C THR A 316 -2.63 27.62 -3.22
N ALA A 317 -3.38 27.59 -4.32
CA ALA A 317 -4.26 26.48 -4.68
C ALA A 317 -3.47 25.16 -4.83
N CYS A 318 -2.36 25.20 -5.53
CA CYS A 318 -1.49 24.05 -5.75
C CYS A 318 -0.93 23.50 -4.43
N LEU A 319 -0.39 24.35 -3.56
CA LEU A 319 0.19 23.91 -2.28
C LEU A 319 -0.89 23.34 -1.34
N ASN A 320 -2.08 23.96 -1.27
CA ASN A 320 -3.20 23.42 -0.48
C ASN A 320 -3.69 22.07 -1.03
N THR A 321 -3.73 21.90 -2.35
CA THR A 321 -4.11 20.64 -2.99
C THR A 321 -3.10 19.53 -2.66
N LEU A 322 -1.79 19.83 -2.74
CA LEU A 322 -0.73 18.89 -2.34
C LEU A 322 -0.80 18.53 -0.86
N HIS A 323 -0.97 19.52 0.00
CA HIS A 323 -1.13 19.30 1.44
C HIS A 323 -2.31 18.36 1.75
N LEU A 324 -3.48 18.64 1.16
CA LEU A 324 -4.68 17.80 1.34
C LEU A 324 -4.45 16.39 0.79
N ALA A 325 -3.84 16.27 -0.40
CA ALA A 325 -3.57 14.97 -1.02
C ALA A 325 -2.60 14.14 -0.17
N LEU A 326 -1.49 14.71 0.29
CA LEU A 326 -0.49 14.02 1.10
C LEU A 326 -1.02 13.65 2.49
N THR A 327 -1.75 14.55 3.15
CA THR A 327 -2.36 14.28 4.46
C THR A 327 -3.41 13.16 4.38
N THR A 328 -4.24 13.16 3.33
CA THR A 328 -5.24 12.10 3.11
C THR A 328 -4.56 10.78 2.75
N LEU A 329 -3.54 10.83 1.89
CA LEU A 329 -2.75 9.66 1.48
C LEU A 329 -2.04 9.02 2.67
N SER A 330 -1.49 9.80 3.61
CA SER A 330 -0.87 9.28 4.83
C SER A 330 -1.85 8.45 5.66
N ARG A 331 -3.10 8.91 5.79
CA ARG A 331 -4.16 8.14 6.47
C ARG A 331 -4.49 6.84 5.75
N LEU A 332 -4.54 6.85 4.41
CA LEU A 332 -4.74 5.63 3.61
C LEU A 332 -3.58 4.66 3.76
N LEU A 333 -2.36 5.17 3.89
CA LEU A 333 -1.13 4.38 4.00
C LEU A 333 -0.86 3.84 5.41
N ALA A 334 -1.45 4.43 6.44
CA ALA A 334 -1.20 4.06 7.83
C ALA A 334 -1.28 2.54 8.12
N PRO A 335 -2.28 1.79 7.64
CA PRO A 335 -2.32 0.33 7.85
C PRO A 335 -1.32 -0.44 6.98
N PHE A 336 -0.78 0.13 5.91
CA PHE A 336 0.12 -0.53 4.97
C PHE A 336 1.59 -0.26 5.27
N THR A 337 1.96 1.01 5.34
CA THR A 337 3.33 1.51 5.52
C THR A 337 3.36 2.51 6.68
N PRO A 338 3.25 1.99 7.92
CA PRO A 338 2.98 2.81 9.11
C PRO A 338 4.05 3.86 9.39
N PHE A 339 5.33 3.57 9.15
CA PHE A 339 6.42 4.46 9.53
C PHE A 339 6.52 5.69 8.62
N ILE A 340 6.48 5.50 7.30
CA ILE A 340 6.49 6.64 6.36
C ILE A 340 5.19 7.44 6.44
N ALA A 341 4.06 6.78 6.71
CA ALA A 341 2.78 7.45 6.88
C ALA A 341 2.78 8.35 8.10
N GLU A 342 3.33 7.88 9.23
CA GLU A 342 3.48 8.64 10.47
C GLU A 342 4.37 9.85 10.28
N GLU A 343 5.55 9.67 9.68
CA GLU A 343 6.51 10.75 9.43
C GLU A 343 5.90 11.87 8.58
N ILE A 344 5.26 11.49 7.46
CA ILE A 344 4.63 12.48 6.56
C ILE A 344 3.46 13.18 7.27
N TYR A 345 2.59 12.43 7.96
CA TYR A 345 1.42 12.99 8.63
C TYR A 345 1.79 13.95 9.76
N GLY A 346 2.68 13.53 10.65
CA GLY A 346 3.14 14.36 11.77
C GLY A 346 3.77 15.67 11.29
N ASN A 347 4.64 15.61 10.26
CA ASN A 347 5.26 16.80 9.68
C ASN A 347 4.27 17.76 9.00
N LEU A 348 3.20 17.23 8.41
CA LEU A 348 2.21 18.05 7.69
C LEU A 348 1.15 18.66 8.59
N THR A 349 0.80 17.98 9.68
CA THR A 349 -0.36 18.36 10.51
C THR A 349 0.02 18.86 11.89
N GLY A 350 1.16 18.41 12.42
CA GLY A 350 1.53 18.62 13.82
C GLY A 350 0.68 17.82 14.82
N GLU A 351 -0.20 16.93 14.35
CA GLU A 351 -1.02 16.06 15.19
C GLU A 351 -0.17 14.93 15.77
N GLU A 352 -0.61 14.32 16.86
CA GLU A 352 0.14 13.33 17.63
C GLU A 352 0.53 12.10 16.81
N SER A 353 -0.42 11.53 16.04
CA SER A 353 -0.17 10.34 15.25
C SER A 353 -1.22 10.13 14.15
N VAL A 354 -0.79 9.64 12.98
CA VAL A 354 -1.70 9.21 11.93
C VAL A 354 -2.58 8.03 12.38
N HIS A 355 -2.05 7.19 13.28
CA HIS A 355 -2.75 6.00 13.79
C HIS A 355 -3.88 6.33 14.78
N LEU A 356 -3.93 7.56 15.28
CA LEU A 356 -5.03 8.09 16.09
C LEU A 356 -6.06 8.85 15.24
N SER A 357 -5.77 9.07 13.96
CA SER A 357 -6.68 9.79 13.06
C SER A 357 -7.78 8.87 12.52
N ASP A 358 -8.92 9.46 12.18
CA ASP A 358 -9.99 8.74 11.50
C ASP A 358 -9.60 8.34 10.09
N TRP A 359 -10.14 7.17 9.64
CA TRP A 359 -10.05 6.76 8.25
C TRP A 359 -10.71 7.81 7.33
N PRO A 360 -10.06 8.19 6.20
CA PRO A 360 -10.58 9.24 5.34
C PRO A 360 -11.91 8.82 4.69
N LYS A 361 -12.85 9.76 4.62
CA LYS A 361 -14.16 9.54 4.00
C LYS A 361 -14.17 10.10 2.58
N ALA A 362 -14.53 9.26 1.62
CA ALA A 362 -14.73 9.71 0.25
C ALA A 362 -15.94 10.65 0.16
N LYS A 363 -15.77 11.77 -0.53
CA LYS A 363 -16.89 12.62 -0.93
C LYS A 363 -17.59 12.00 -2.14
N ARG A 364 -18.89 12.18 -2.25
CA ARG A 364 -19.63 11.75 -3.44
C ARG A 364 -19.11 12.52 -4.66
N LEU A 365 -18.64 11.79 -5.66
CA LEU A 365 -18.24 12.39 -6.93
C LEU A 365 -19.47 12.93 -7.66
N THR A 366 -19.35 14.13 -8.21
CA THR A 366 -20.35 14.71 -9.09
C THR A 366 -20.21 14.13 -10.50
N SER A 367 -21.19 14.36 -11.36
CA SER A 367 -21.07 14.01 -12.79
C SER A 367 -19.94 14.79 -13.48
N ALA A 368 -19.69 16.03 -13.05
CA ALA A 368 -18.57 16.84 -13.54
C ALA A 368 -17.21 16.24 -13.17
N ASP A 369 -17.04 15.79 -11.91
CA ASP A 369 -15.80 15.11 -11.49
C ASP A 369 -15.54 13.82 -12.31
N ALA A 370 -16.59 13.02 -12.52
CA ALA A 370 -16.50 11.80 -13.31
C ALA A 370 -16.13 12.10 -14.78
N GLN A 371 -16.70 13.14 -15.36
CA GLN A 371 -16.37 13.59 -16.72
C GLN A 371 -14.93 14.09 -16.79
N LEU A 372 -14.49 14.93 -15.84
CA LEU A 372 -13.11 15.43 -15.80
C LEU A 372 -12.08 14.30 -15.70
N VAL A 373 -12.35 13.28 -14.90
CA VAL A 373 -11.47 12.10 -14.82
C VAL A 373 -11.42 11.34 -16.15
N ALA A 374 -12.55 11.20 -16.85
CA ALA A 374 -12.61 10.55 -18.16
C ALA A 374 -11.87 11.37 -19.24
N ASP A 375 -12.08 12.69 -19.25
CA ASP A 375 -11.45 13.62 -20.18
C ASP A 375 -9.93 13.67 -19.95
N MET A 376 -9.48 13.67 -18.71
CA MET A 376 -8.05 13.59 -18.38
C MET A 376 -7.43 12.26 -18.82
N LYS A 377 -8.15 11.14 -18.71
CA LYS A 377 -7.71 9.86 -19.25
C LYS A 377 -7.52 9.93 -20.76
N THR A 378 -8.43 10.58 -21.48
CA THR A 378 -8.33 10.82 -22.91
C THR A 378 -7.15 11.72 -23.25
N ALA A 379 -6.97 12.83 -22.51
CA ALA A 379 -5.83 13.75 -22.69
C ALA A 379 -4.48 13.01 -22.52
N ARG A 380 -4.38 12.18 -21.49
CA ARG A 380 -3.17 11.36 -21.25
C ARG A 380 -2.90 10.39 -22.38
N LYS A 381 -3.94 9.77 -22.95
CA LYS A 381 -3.78 8.88 -24.10
C LYS A 381 -3.32 9.62 -25.36
N ILE A 382 -3.85 10.81 -25.59
CA ILE A 382 -3.41 11.70 -26.67
C ILE A 382 -1.92 12.04 -26.50
N VAL A 383 -1.51 12.39 -25.29
CA VAL A 383 -0.09 12.70 -24.98
C VAL A 383 0.80 11.48 -25.20
N GLU A 384 0.40 10.30 -24.73
CA GLU A 384 1.15 9.05 -24.97
C GLU A 384 1.37 8.79 -26.46
N MET A 385 0.29 8.90 -27.26
CA MET A 385 0.36 8.71 -28.71
C MET A 385 1.24 9.78 -29.36
N GLY A 386 1.10 11.04 -28.98
CA GLY A 386 1.92 12.12 -29.51
C GLY A 386 3.40 11.99 -29.17
N LEU A 387 3.73 11.51 -27.97
CA LEU A 387 5.12 11.20 -27.59
C LEU A 387 5.68 10.01 -28.40
N SER A 388 4.85 9.01 -28.68
CA SER A 388 5.21 7.88 -29.54
C SER A 388 5.52 8.34 -30.95
N GLU A 389 4.67 9.21 -31.55
CA GLU A 389 4.91 9.80 -32.86
C GLU A 389 6.22 10.59 -32.90
N ARG A 390 6.48 11.43 -31.90
CA ARG A 390 7.76 12.15 -31.79
C ARG A 390 8.97 11.21 -31.75
N LYS A 391 8.85 10.11 -31.00
CA LYS A 391 9.91 9.09 -30.88
C LYS A 391 10.16 8.38 -32.21
N THR A 392 9.11 8.01 -32.93
CA THR A 392 9.20 7.38 -34.26
C THR A 392 9.96 8.25 -35.25
N HIS A 393 9.74 9.56 -35.18
CA HIS A 393 10.42 10.54 -36.06
C HIS A 393 11.70 11.15 -35.44
N ASN A 394 12.22 10.63 -34.32
CA ASN A 394 13.42 11.09 -33.64
C ASN A 394 13.41 12.59 -33.26
N ILE A 395 12.24 13.17 -33.00
CA ILE A 395 12.09 14.57 -32.62
C ILE A 395 12.06 14.70 -31.09
N LYS A 396 13.03 15.42 -30.53
CA LYS A 396 13.10 15.69 -29.09
C LYS A 396 11.86 16.47 -28.64
N VAL A 397 11.33 16.16 -27.45
CA VAL A 397 10.17 16.89 -26.88
C VAL A 397 10.44 18.38 -26.70
N ARG A 398 11.71 18.77 -26.50
CA ARG A 398 12.12 20.19 -26.37
C ARG A 398 11.99 20.98 -27.67
N GLN A 399 12.00 20.33 -28.83
CA GLN A 399 11.72 20.98 -30.09
C GLN A 399 10.21 21.25 -30.20
N PRO A 400 9.75 22.50 -30.17
CA PRO A 400 8.34 22.80 -30.38
C PRO A 400 7.91 22.45 -31.79
N LEU A 401 6.65 22.02 -31.94
CA LEU A 401 6.03 21.73 -33.22
C LEU A 401 4.76 22.57 -33.40
N ARG A 402 4.34 22.75 -34.62
CA ARG A 402 3.26 23.68 -34.95
C ARG A 402 1.90 23.14 -34.52
N ARG A 403 1.56 21.89 -34.86
CA ARG A 403 0.19 21.41 -34.76
C ARG A 403 0.10 19.90 -34.49
N LEU A 404 -0.92 19.54 -33.69
CA LEU A 404 -1.40 18.18 -33.52
C LEU A 404 -2.84 18.10 -34.02
N THR A 405 -3.15 17.18 -34.91
CA THR A 405 -4.53 16.82 -35.25
C THR A 405 -4.93 15.58 -34.45
N VAL A 406 -6.07 15.65 -33.76
CA VAL A 406 -6.59 14.58 -32.91
C VAL A 406 -7.96 14.15 -33.42
N ASN A 407 -8.12 12.86 -33.66
CA ASN A 407 -9.42 12.28 -33.97
C ASN A 407 -10.20 11.99 -32.68
N SER A 408 -10.82 13.02 -32.11
CA SER A 408 -11.61 12.97 -30.88
C SER A 408 -12.56 14.17 -30.83
N LEU A 409 -13.56 14.10 -29.93
CA LEU A 409 -14.29 15.30 -29.51
C LEU A 409 -13.32 16.24 -28.79
N SER A 410 -13.62 17.54 -28.84
CA SER A 410 -12.81 18.55 -28.16
C SER A 410 -12.84 18.36 -26.65
N LEU A 411 -11.70 18.50 -26.02
CA LEU A 411 -11.55 18.59 -24.57
C LEU A 411 -11.68 20.05 -24.11
N SER A 412 -11.74 20.28 -22.79
CA SER A 412 -11.73 21.63 -22.24
C SER A 412 -10.48 22.41 -22.66
N VAL A 413 -10.53 23.73 -22.53
CA VAL A 413 -9.41 24.62 -22.87
C VAL A 413 -8.17 24.25 -22.04
N GLU A 414 -8.37 23.98 -20.74
CA GLU A 414 -7.31 23.63 -19.80
C GLU A 414 -6.64 22.30 -20.14
N LEU A 415 -7.44 21.26 -20.44
CA LEU A 415 -6.88 19.95 -20.84
C LEU A 415 -6.22 20.02 -22.23
N THR A 416 -6.74 20.83 -23.13
CA THR A 416 -6.09 21.12 -24.42
C THR A 416 -4.76 21.82 -24.21
N GLN A 417 -4.68 22.78 -23.28
CA GLN A 417 -3.42 23.44 -22.95
C GLN A 417 -2.43 22.46 -22.32
N LEU A 418 -2.89 21.55 -21.44
CA LEU A 418 -2.06 20.49 -20.89
C LEU A 418 -1.45 19.60 -21.98
N ILE A 419 -2.23 19.20 -23.00
CA ILE A 419 -1.72 18.42 -24.14
C ILE A 419 -0.66 19.22 -24.91
N LYS A 420 -0.91 20.51 -25.17
CA LYS A 420 0.06 21.40 -25.83
C LYS A 420 1.37 21.48 -25.09
N ASP A 421 1.31 21.65 -23.78
CA ASP A 421 2.49 21.75 -22.93
C ASP A 421 3.27 20.43 -22.86
N GLU A 422 2.58 19.30 -22.72
CA GLU A 422 3.20 17.96 -22.65
C GLU A 422 3.91 17.59 -23.95
N LEU A 423 3.26 17.87 -25.06
CA LEU A 423 3.79 17.58 -26.37
C LEU A 423 4.64 18.70 -26.95
N ASN A 424 4.74 19.86 -26.27
CA ASN A 424 5.39 21.06 -26.77
C ASN A 424 4.95 21.41 -28.20
N ILE A 425 3.63 21.64 -28.35
CA ILE A 425 3.00 22.02 -29.63
C ILE A 425 2.23 23.32 -29.48
N LYS A 426 2.12 24.09 -30.57
CA LYS A 426 1.46 25.41 -30.57
C LYS A 426 -0.06 25.31 -30.67
N GLY A 427 -0.59 24.31 -31.38
CA GLY A 427 -2.01 24.13 -31.60
C GLY A 427 -2.46 22.66 -31.60
N VAL A 428 -3.72 22.45 -31.20
CA VAL A 428 -4.41 21.17 -31.29
C VAL A 428 -5.71 21.38 -32.05
N ASP A 429 -5.91 20.58 -33.12
CA ASP A 429 -7.14 20.55 -33.90
C ASP A 429 -7.88 19.25 -33.62
N TYR A 430 -9.13 19.33 -33.20
CA TYR A 430 -9.98 18.17 -32.99
C TYR A 430 -10.84 17.91 -34.24
N LYS A 431 -10.75 16.69 -34.79
CA LYS A 431 -11.50 16.25 -35.98
C LYS A 431 -12.07 14.85 -35.75
N PRO A 432 -13.29 14.75 -35.20
CA PRO A 432 -13.90 13.46 -34.85
C PRO A 432 -14.46 12.74 -36.08
N GLU A 433 -13.58 12.22 -36.92
CA GLU A 433 -13.94 11.60 -38.21
C GLU A 433 -13.97 10.06 -38.17
N GLN A 434 -13.30 9.45 -37.16
CA GLN A 434 -13.16 7.99 -37.04
C GLN A 434 -13.63 7.52 -35.65
N LYS A 435 -13.91 6.21 -35.58
CA LYS A 435 -14.33 5.60 -34.29
C LYS A 435 -13.20 5.47 -33.25
N GLU A 436 -11.95 5.35 -33.71
CA GLU A 436 -10.80 5.14 -32.82
C GLU A 436 -9.99 6.44 -32.66
N LEU A 437 -9.50 6.64 -31.44
CA LEU A 437 -8.61 7.74 -31.12
C LEU A 437 -7.31 7.61 -31.91
N SER A 438 -6.96 8.66 -32.65
CA SER A 438 -5.68 8.75 -33.39
C SER A 438 -5.12 10.16 -33.34
N VAL A 439 -3.82 10.30 -33.55
CA VAL A 439 -3.12 11.59 -33.57
C VAL A 439 -2.20 11.68 -34.79
N ILE A 440 -2.07 12.88 -35.33
CA ILE A 440 -1.13 13.20 -36.44
C ILE A 440 -0.40 14.48 -36.03
N ILE A 441 0.92 14.46 -36.06
CA ILE A 441 1.76 15.63 -35.73
C ILE A 441 2.28 16.27 -37.03
N ASP A 442 2.16 17.59 -37.15
CA ASP A 442 2.86 18.37 -38.16
C ASP A 442 4.33 18.47 -37.80
N LEU A 443 5.20 17.86 -38.57
CA LEU A 443 6.65 17.77 -38.37
C LEU A 443 7.44 18.91 -39.02
N SER A 444 6.77 19.82 -39.73
CA SER A 444 7.43 20.95 -40.40
C SER A 444 8.00 21.93 -39.37
N LEU A 445 9.23 22.37 -39.59
CA LEU A 445 9.94 23.31 -38.76
C LEU A 445 10.17 24.62 -39.53
N ASP A 446 9.85 25.73 -38.92
CA ASP A 446 10.25 27.06 -39.36
C ASP A 446 11.36 27.65 -38.46
N SER A 447 11.88 28.84 -38.81
CA SER A 447 12.94 29.51 -38.08
C SER A 447 12.58 29.78 -36.62
N ASP A 448 11.32 30.13 -36.34
CA ASP A 448 10.87 30.48 -35.00
C ASP A 448 10.80 29.25 -34.08
N LEU A 449 10.31 28.14 -34.60
CA LEU A 449 10.29 26.85 -33.88
C LEU A 449 11.70 26.33 -33.61
N VAL A 450 12.63 26.51 -34.53
CA VAL A 450 14.03 26.13 -34.34
C VAL A 450 14.69 27.01 -33.27
N ALA A 451 14.49 28.34 -33.34
CA ALA A 451 15.02 29.28 -32.34
C ALA A 451 14.49 28.98 -30.93
N GLU A 452 13.18 28.73 -30.78
CA GLU A 452 12.59 28.35 -29.49
C GLU A 452 13.13 27.00 -29.00
N GLY A 453 13.31 26.02 -29.88
CA GLY A 453 13.94 24.74 -29.56
C GLY A 453 15.36 24.91 -29.00
N GLY A 454 16.15 25.79 -29.62
CA GLY A 454 17.50 26.18 -29.15
C GLY A 454 17.49 26.83 -27.76
N MET A 455 16.56 27.77 -27.52
CA MET A 455 16.37 28.41 -26.20
C MET A 455 16.02 27.38 -25.12
N ARG A 456 15.14 26.44 -25.39
CA ARG A 456 14.75 25.40 -24.43
C ARG A 456 15.89 24.43 -24.12
N GLU A 457 16.74 24.11 -25.12
CA GLU A 457 17.92 23.29 -24.92
C GLU A 457 18.98 24.03 -24.06
N LEU A 458 19.20 25.30 -24.31
CA LEU A 458 20.08 26.14 -23.50
C LEU A 458 19.56 26.22 -22.05
N SER A 459 18.27 26.45 -21.86
CA SER A 459 17.65 26.46 -20.53
C SER A 459 17.89 25.15 -19.75
N ARG A 460 17.80 24.00 -20.43
CA ARG A 460 18.10 22.70 -19.84
C ARG A 460 19.56 22.59 -19.38
N GLN A 461 20.49 23.00 -20.24
CA GLN A 461 21.92 22.98 -19.92
C GLN A 461 22.24 23.85 -18.70
N VAL A 462 21.67 25.05 -18.63
CA VAL A 462 21.80 25.93 -17.47
C VAL A 462 21.26 25.30 -16.19
N GLN A 463 20.07 24.66 -16.24
CA GLN A 463 19.51 24.00 -15.07
C GLN A 463 20.36 22.79 -14.61
N GLU A 464 20.95 22.04 -15.53
CA GLU A 464 21.89 20.97 -15.20
C GLU A 464 23.16 21.50 -14.52
N MET A 465 23.72 22.59 -15.05
CA MET A 465 24.88 23.24 -14.43
C MET A 465 24.56 23.77 -13.04
N ARG A 466 23.41 24.43 -12.85
CA ARG A 466 22.94 24.87 -11.52
C ARG A 466 22.91 23.72 -10.52
N LYS A 467 22.44 22.55 -10.95
CA LYS A 467 22.38 21.34 -10.11
C LYS A 467 23.78 20.82 -9.78
N VAL A 468 24.67 20.73 -10.75
CA VAL A 468 26.05 20.27 -10.54
C VAL A 468 26.84 21.21 -9.60
N LEU A 469 26.61 22.50 -9.72
CA LEU A 469 27.24 23.54 -8.88
C LEU A 469 26.52 23.76 -7.54
N ASN A 470 25.47 22.98 -7.23
CA ASN A 470 24.65 23.12 -6.03
C ASN A 470 24.14 24.55 -5.78
N ILE A 471 23.80 25.28 -6.84
CA ILE A 471 23.28 26.65 -6.73
C ILE A 471 21.86 26.57 -6.14
N ASN A 472 21.61 27.43 -5.13
CA ASN A 472 20.28 27.50 -4.49
C ASN A 472 19.18 27.71 -5.56
N PRO A 473 18.06 26.98 -5.51
CA PRO A 473 16.97 27.12 -6.47
C PRO A 473 16.44 28.55 -6.67
N THR A 474 16.52 29.38 -5.63
CA THR A 474 16.06 30.79 -5.67
C THR A 474 17.14 31.81 -6.05
N ALA A 475 18.40 31.39 -6.11
CA ALA A 475 19.52 32.30 -6.43
C ALA A 475 19.50 32.72 -7.89
N TYR A 476 19.81 33.97 -8.12
CA TYR A 476 20.06 34.49 -9.48
C TYR A 476 21.46 34.13 -9.96
N ILE A 477 21.63 34.09 -11.28
CA ILE A 477 22.90 33.79 -11.94
C ILE A 477 23.25 34.85 -13.01
N SER A 478 24.52 34.96 -13.32
CA SER A 478 25.02 35.49 -14.59
C SER A 478 25.38 34.35 -15.54
N LEU A 479 25.28 34.59 -16.85
CA LEU A 479 25.50 33.61 -17.90
C LEU A 479 26.45 34.18 -18.97
N ALA A 480 27.46 33.41 -19.32
CA ALA A 480 28.19 33.56 -20.60
C ALA A 480 27.82 32.37 -21.51
N SER A 481 27.49 32.61 -22.77
CA SER A 481 27.09 31.57 -23.72
C SER A 481 27.45 31.92 -25.16
N PRO A 482 27.87 30.94 -25.99
CA PRO A 482 28.10 31.15 -27.41
C PRO A 482 26.81 31.41 -28.21
N THR A 483 25.67 30.98 -27.69
CA THR A 483 24.36 31.21 -28.30
C THR A 483 23.45 31.92 -27.30
N ILE A 484 22.91 33.06 -27.68
CA ILE A 484 22.02 33.87 -26.85
C ILE A 484 20.69 34.00 -27.56
N PRO A 485 19.57 33.61 -26.91
CA PRO A 485 18.24 33.89 -27.44
C PRO A 485 18.02 35.42 -27.62
N THR A 486 17.18 35.82 -28.51
CA THR A 486 16.89 37.25 -28.77
C THR A 486 15.41 37.56 -28.55
N GLY A 487 15.11 38.84 -28.33
CA GLY A 487 13.72 39.32 -28.19
C GLY A 487 12.96 38.64 -27.04
N ILE A 488 11.74 38.23 -27.30
CA ILE A 488 10.84 37.59 -26.31
C ILE A 488 11.43 36.29 -25.75
N LEU A 489 12.18 35.55 -26.56
CA LEU A 489 12.80 34.30 -26.12
C LEU A 489 13.91 34.54 -25.07
N LEU A 490 14.59 35.70 -25.13
CA LEU A 490 15.60 36.06 -24.12
C LEU A 490 14.96 36.34 -22.76
N GLU A 491 13.85 37.05 -22.73
CA GLU A 491 13.15 37.36 -21.48
C GLU A 491 12.51 36.08 -20.86
N GLU A 492 11.95 35.20 -21.69
CA GLU A 492 11.47 33.90 -21.22
C GLU A 492 12.60 33.02 -20.68
N PHE A 493 13.76 33.00 -21.36
CA PHE A 493 14.96 32.29 -20.91
C PHE A 493 15.43 32.79 -19.54
N LYS A 494 15.59 34.13 -19.39
CA LYS A 494 16.02 34.75 -18.13
C LYS A 494 15.10 34.39 -16.98
N ARG A 495 13.77 34.46 -17.20
CA ARG A 495 12.75 34.11 -16.22
C ARG A 495 12.87 32.63 -15.81
N ARG A 496 12.96 31.70 -16.77
CA ARG A 496 13.02 30.25 -16.54
C ARG A 496 14.29 29.80 -15.81
N THR A 497 15.40 30.52 -16.02
CA THR A 497 16.71 30.13 -15.49
C THR A 497 17.14 30.99 -14.30
N LEU A 498 16.35 32.00 -13.90
CA LEU A 498 16.72 33.03 -12.93
C LEU A 498 18.05 33.72 -13.30
N THR A 499 18.23 34.03 -14.58
CA THR A 499 19.42 34.71 -15.11
C THR A 499 19.19 36.23 -15.14
N LYS A 500 20.05 37.01 -14.47
CA LYS A 500 20.02 38.48 -14.51
C LYS A 500 20.77 39.01 -15.71
N GLU A 501 21.98 38.52 -15.88
CA GLU A 501 22.89 38.99 -16.92
C GLU A 501 23.23 37.89 -17.90
N VAL A 502 23.20 38.20 -19.20
CA VAL A 502 23.60 37.29 -20.28
C VAL A 502 24.63 37.99 -21.14
N LYS A 503 25.80 37.36 -21.30
CA LYS A 503 26.92 37.87 -22.11
C LYS A 503 27.33 36.85 -23.16
N SER A 504 27.82 37.32 -24.30
CA SER A 504 28.44 36.45 -25.29
C SER A 504 29.77 35.92 -24.75
N GLY A 505 30.02 34.64 -24.91
CA GLY A 505 31.25 33.97 -24.49
C GLY A 505 31.55 32.74 -25.31
N PRO A 506 32.80 32.26 -25.33
CA PRO A 506 33.17 31.10 -26.14
C PRO A 506 32.58 29.77 -25.62
N GLU A 507 32.26 29.73 -24.33
CA GLU A 507 31.75 28.57 -23.63
C GLU A 507 30.55 28.92 -22.75
N LEU A 508 29.75 27.89 -22.37
CA LEU A 508 28.65 28.04 -21.44
C LEU A 508 29.19 28.06 -20.00
N ILE A 509 29.14 29.22 -19.36
CA ILE A 509 29.57 29.42 -17.97
C ILE A 509 28.45 30.10 -17.20
N ILE A 510 28.19 29.63 -15.97
CA ILE A 510 27.26 30.27 -15.03
C ILE A 510 27.97 30.62 -13.72
N GLU A 511 27.59 31.74 -13.14
CA GLU A 511 28.08 32.21 -11.85
C GLU A 511 26.89 32.64 -11.00
N SER A 512 26.87 32.30 -9.70
CA SER A 512 25.86 32.77 -8.76
C SER A 512 26.09 34.24 -8.44
N ILE A 513 25.03 35.05 -8.45
CA ILE A 513 25.06 36.48 -8.12
C ILE A 513 24.45 36.67 -6.72
#